data_add3691043cf2cb5a5612b5c9707b0d7
#
_entry.id   add3691043cf2cb5a5612b5c9707b0d7
#
_cell.length_a   1.000
_cell.length_b   1.000
_cell.length_c   1.000
_cell.angle_alpha   90.00
_cell.angle_beta   90.00
_cell.angle_gamma   90.00
#
_symmetry.space_group_name_H-M   'P 1'
#
loop_
_entity.id
_entity.type
_entity.pdbx_description
1 polymer ?
#
loop_
_entity_poly.entity_id
_entity_poly.type
_entity_poly.pdbx_seq_one_letter_code
_entity_poly.pdbx_strand_id
1 'polypeptide(L)'
;MPAEGSTDGDGQGAPDHRITLLGPQREPVVDEVMRSLGLEGARVATITAGWRDRERDDTVLVDQLGGRCVNLHLWQRMQQIWEEDPELERADRRRRQVLTEMQELYLIGLQKAVEACTRIRGHQPRDARVHRMAVEDVLEIIRELDERHVQRVGEVNEEFFATHEPQHRDPVVRGRHEVGHLVGECEAVVIAGGHVGVLLGTLHMFDLAPVLATAVPDPRDPRGVHARVDRPVLAWGAGAMAITERVVLFYDDSVVAPGVAEVLMDGLGLTRGLVALPSATDRLDIKDPDRMRTLTHRCRPRVALPLDPGDRVTLTADGRVPEGTRVFGPDGTVTRYAAPVAAPSTAATSAGPSTTPGEEDA
;
A
#
# COMPACT_ATOMS: atom_id res chain seq x y z
N MET A 1 -37.69 4.56 -50.68
CA MET A 1 -37.44 5.02 -49.33
C MET A 1 -36.60 3.93 -48.62
N PRO A 2 -35.29 4.06 -48.49
CA PRO A 2 -34.50 3.15 -47.69
C PRO A 2 -34.45 3.64 -46.27
N ALA A 3 -34.59 2.70 -45.32
CA ALA A 3 -34.49 2.91 -43.89
C ALA A 3 -33.03 3.10 -43.49
N GLU A 4 -32.74 4.16 -42.77
CA GLU A 4 -31.46 4.43 -42.13
C GLU A 4 -31.28 3.46 -40.95
N GLY A 5 -30.31 2.58 -41.03
CA GLY A 5 -29.83 1.77 -39.94
C GLY A 5 -28.90 2.60 -39.07
N SER A 6 -29.35 2.95 -37.86
CA SER A 6 -28.53 3.48 -36.79
C SER A 6 -27.61 2.38 -36.30
N THR A 7 -26.32 2.48 -36.58
CA THR A 7 -25.29 1.69 -35.92
C THR A 7 -24.86 2.43 -34.67
N ASP A 8 -25.53 2.16 -33.55
CA ASP A 8 -25.01 2.43 -32.22
C ASP A 8 -23.75 1.59 -32.02
N GLY A 9 -22.61 2.21 -32.21
CA GLY A 9 -21.33 1.65 -31.84
C GLY A 9 -21.21 1.62 -30.32
N ASP A 10 -21.45 0.44 -29.74
CA ASP A 10 -21.06 0.13 -28.36
C ASP A 10 -19.55 0.37 -28.22
N GLY A 11 -19.21 1.54 -27.71
CA GLY A 11 -17.90 1.79 -27.14
C GLY A 11 -17.73 0.91 -25.90
N GLN A 12 -17.30 -0.32 -26.07
CA GLN A 12 -16.80 -1.14 -24.96
C GLN A 12 -15.61 -0.41 -24.36
N GLY A 13 -15.88 0.35 -23.29
CA GLY A 13 -14.84 0.93 -22.45
C GLY A 13 -13.91 -0.18 -21.99
N ALA A 14 -12.60 0.08 -22.00
CA ALA A 14 -11.61 -0.86 -21.50
C ALA A 14 -12.06 -1.40 -20.12
N PRO A 15 -11.89 -2.71 -19.84
CA PRO A 15 -12.34 -3.31 -18.60
C PRO A 15 -11.77 -2.54 -17.40
N ASP A 16 -12.65 -2.15 -16.48
CA ASP A 16 -12.31 -1.40 -15.27
C ASP A 16 -11.67 -2.35 -14.24
N HIS A 17 -10.38 -2.60 -14.41
CA HIS A 17 -9.61 -3.45 -13.51
C HIS A 17 -9.44 -2.76 -12.16
N ARG A 18 -9.75 -3.50 -11.08
CA ARG A 18 -9.76 -2.96 -9.73
C ARG A 18 -8.96 -3.83 -8.76
N ILE A 19 -8.56 -3.21 -7.68
CA ILE A 19 -7.95 -3.87 -6.54
C ILE A 19 -9.07 -4.21 -5.53
N THR A 20 -9.11 -5.46 -5.09
CA THR A 20 -9.98 -5.91 -4.00
C THR A 20 -9.14 -6.34 -2.81
N LEU A 21 -9.28 -5.64 -1.70
CA LEU A 21 -8.65 -5.95 -0.43
C LEU A 21 -9.59 -6.80 0.41
N LEU A 22 -9.05 -7.87 0.99
CA LEU A 22 -9.79 -8.82 1.82
C LEU A 22 -9.24 -8.82 3.24
N GLY A 23 -10.10 -9.08 4.20
CA GLY A 23 -9.70 -9.46 5.54
C GLY A 23 -8.88 -10.76 5.55
N PRO A 24 -8.39 -11.21 6.72
CA PRO A 24 -7.61 -12.43 6.84
C PRO A 24 -8.36 -13.64 6.29
N GLN A 25 -7.64 -14.45 5.52
CA GLN A 25 -8.18 -15.65 4.86
C GLN A 25 -7.66 -16.89 5.58
N ARG A 26 -8.16 -17.17 6.80
CA ARG A 26 -7.88 -18.44 7.51
C ARG A 26 -8.59 -19.61 6.84
N GLU A 27 -9.85 -19.36 6.46
CA GLU A 27 -10.63 -20.19 5.56
C GLU A 27 -10.84 -19.32 4.30
N PRO A 28 -10.07 -19.55 3.25
CA PRO A 28 -10.09 -18.66 2.13
C PRO A 28 -11.46 -18.74 1.38
N VAL A 29 -12.03 -17.57 1.10
CA VAL A 29 -13.25 -17.39 0.30
C VAL A 29 -12.94 -16.74 -1.06
N VAL A 30 -11.72 -16.98 -1.54
CA VAL A 30 -11.22 -16.33 -2.76
C VAL A 30 -12.04 -16.70 -3.97
N ASP A 31 -12.55 -17.95 -4.05
CA ASP A 31 -13.44 -18.43 -5.10
C ASP A 31 -14.76 -17.65 -5.16
N GLU A 32 -15.37 -17.36 -4.02
CA GLU A 32 -16.58 -16.55 -3.94
C GLU A 32 -16.34 -15.12 -4.42
N VAL A 33 -15.20 -14.56 -4.02
CA VAL A 33 -14.80 -13.21 -4.46
C VAL A 33 -14.54 -13.19 -5.96
N MET A 34 -13.79 -14.15 -6.50
CA MET A 34 -13.53 -14.29 -7.93
C MET A 34 -14.82 -14.39 -8.73
N ARG A 35 -15.74 -15.26 -8.29
CA ARG A 35 -17.07 -15.42 -8.92
C ARG A 35 -17.85 -14.11 -8.93
N SER A 36 -17.86 -13.38 -7.82
CA SER A 36 -18.58 -12.10 -7.70
C SER A 36 -17.97 -10.97 -8.54
N LEU A 37 -16.70 -11.10 -8.94
CA LEU A 37 -16.00 -10.21 -9.86
C LEU A 37 -16.12 -10.64 -11.33
N GLY A 38 -16.86 -11.71 -11.62
CA GLY A 38 -16.96 -12.25 -12.98
C GLY A 38 -15.68 -12.93 -13.48
N LEU A 39 -14.81 -13.36 -12.58
CA LEU A 39 -13.52 -13.99 -12.85
C LEU A 39 -13.57 -15.52 -12.68
N GLU A 40 -14.76 -16.10 -12.73
CA GLU A 40 -14.91 -17.56 -12.66
C GLU A 40 -14.21 -18.22 -13.83
N GLY A 41 -13.30 -19.16 -13.55
CA GLY A 41 -12.51 -19.85 -14.55
C GLY A 41 -11.34 -19.06 -15.14
N ALA A 42 -11.10 -17.83 -14.68
CA ALA A 42 -9.92 -17.06 -15.07
C ALA A 42 -8.61 -17.77 -14.67
N ARG A 43 -7.58 -17.64 -15.48
CA ARG A 43 -6.22 -18.05 -15.10
C ARG A 43 -5.61 -17.00 -14.17
N VAL A 44 -5.12 -17.43 -13.02
CA VAL A 44 -4.69 -16.52 -11.94
C VAL A 44 -3.22 -16.71 -11.62
N ALA A 45 -2.45 -15.62 -11.56
CA ALA A 45 -1.13 -15.63 -10.97
C ALA A 45 -1.25 -15.49 -9.43
N THR A 46 -0.62 -16.41 -8.69
CA THR A 46 -0.61 -16.34 -7.23
C THR A 46 0.78 -15.96 -6.70
N ILE A 47 0.81 -15.09 -5.70
CA ILE A 47 2.02 -14.64 -5.01
C ILE A 47 1.88 -15.04 -3.54
N THR A 48 2.65 -16.05 -3.15
CA THR A 48 2.66 -16.62 -1.80
C THR A 48 4.03 -16.50 -1.11
N ALA A 49 4.91 -15.63 -1.61
CA ALA A 49 6.27 -15.44 -1.12
C ALA A 49 6.37 -15.13 0.39
N GLY A 50 5.34 -14.50 0.95
CA GLY A 50 5.24 -14.27 2.40
C GLY A 50 5.16 -15.57 3.24
N TRP A 51 4.87 -16.71 2.64
CA TRP A 51 4.88 -18.03 3.29
C TRP A 51 6.28 -18.65 3.41
N ARG A 52 7.28 -18.08 2.73
CA ARG A 52 8.68 -18.48 2.82
C ARG A 52 8.87 -19.95 2.41
N ASP A 53 9.49 -20.75 3.28
CA ASP A 53 9.78 -22.18 3.00
C ASP A 53 8.52 -23.00 2.67
N ARG A 54 7.34 -22.51 3.09
CA ARG A 54 6.05 -23.13 2.78
C ARG A 54 5.38 -22.56 1.53
N GLU A 55 6.10 -21.81 0.69
CA GLU A 55 5.54 -21.20 -0.52
C GLU A 55 4.90 -22.23 -1.46
N ARG A 56 5.38 -23.48 -1.43
CA ARG A 56 4.81 -24.61 -2.21
C ARG A 56 3.58 -25.26 -1.58
N ASP A 57 3.25 -24.93 -0.33
CA ASP A 57 2.10 -25.51 0.38
C ASP A 57 0.83 -24.72 0.01
N ASP A 58 0.58 -24.55 -1.28
CA ASP A 58 -0.50 -23.72 -1.83
C ASP A 58 -1.72 -24.52 -2.30
N THR A 59 -1.74 -25.84 -2.03
CA THR A 59 -2.80 -26.76 -2.51
C THR A 59 -4.21 -26.25 -2.22
N VAL A 60 -4.46 -25.73 -1.00
CA VAL A 60 -5.77 -25.21 -0.64
C VAL A 60 -6.15 -24.00 -1.50
N LEU A 61 -5.20 -23.12 -1.78
CA LEU A 61 -5.42 -21.96 -2.65
C LEU A 61 -5.65 -22.40 -4.11
N VAL A 62 -4.87 -23.38 -4.57
CA VAL A 62 -5.03 -23.98 -5.91
C VAL A 62 -6.41 -24.60 -6.09
N ASP A 63 -6.87 -25.39 -5.11
CA ASP A 63 -8.19 -26.03 -5.13
C ASP A 63 -9.31 -24.99 -5.16
N GLN A 64 -9.20 -23.93 -4.37
CA GLN A 64 -10.18 -22.84 -4.34
C GLN A 64 -10.23 -22.04 -5.64
N LEU A 65 -9.09 -21.85 -6.30
CA LEU A 65 -9.01 -21.20 -7.60
C LEU A 65 -9.37 -22.17 -8.78
N GLY A 66 -9.85 -23.37 -8.45
CA GLY A 66 -10.28 -24.36 -9.44
C GLY A 66 -9.12 -24.93 -10.27
N GLY A 67 -7.90 -24.94 -9.73
CA GLY A 67 -6.69 -25.47 -10.39
C GLY A 67 -6.16 -24.61 -11.54
N ARG A 68 -6.78 -23.46 -11.82
CA ARG A 68 -6.36 -22.55 -12.90
C ARG A 68 -5.44 -21.44 -12.41
N CYS A 69 -4.50 -21.76 -11.52
CA CYS A 69 -3.54 -20.81 -11.01
C CYS A 69 -2.10 -21.22 -11.31
N VAL A 70 -1.25 -20.21 -11.35
CA VAL A 70 0.19 -20.33 -11.51
C VAL A 70 0.85 -19.59 -10.33
N ASN A 71 1.44 -20.34 -9.41
CA ASN A 71 2.23 -19.72 -8.35
C ASN A 71 3.54 -19.17 -8.93
N LEU A 72 3.83 -17.91 -8.68
CA LEU A 72 5.04 -17.27 -9.21
C LEU A 72 6.31 -17.72 -8.48
N HIS A 73 6.19 -18.38 -7.32
CA HIS A 73 7.30 -18.91 -6.53
C HIS A 73 8.43 -17.90 -6.30
N LEU A 74 8.08 -16.64 -5.97
CA LEU A 74 9.07 -15.54 -5.87
C LEU A 74 10.10 -15.78 -4.77
N TRP A 75 9.71 -16.38 -3.64
CA TRP A 75 10.65 -16.73 -2.57
C TRP A 75 11.66 -17.77 -3.04
N GLN A 76 11.21 -18.83 -3.69
CA GLN A 76 12.09 -19.89 -4.18
C GLN A 76 13.00 -19.40 -5.30
N ARG A 77 12.47 -18.60 -6.22
CA ARG A 77 13.27 -17.95 -7.26
C ARG A 77 14.34 -17.04 -6.66
N MET A 78 14.01 -16.34 -5.57
CA MET A 78 14.99 -15.53 -4.85
C MET A 78 16.11 -16.40 -4.27
N GLN A 79 15.79 -17.57 -3.66
CA GLN A 79 16.80 -18.51 -3.16
C GLN A 79 17.70 -18.99 -4.31
N GLN A 80 17.15 -19.34 -5.47
CA GLN A 80 17.91 -19.75 -6.64
C GLN A 80 18.85 -18.65 -7.14
N ILE A 81 18.37 -17.39 -7.20
CA ILE A 81 19.21 -16.24 -7.56
C ILE A 81 20.39 -16.11 -6.60
N TRP A 82 20.18 -16.28 -5.30
CA TRP A 82 21.26 -16.20 -4.32
C TRP A 82 22.25 -17.37 -4.41
N GLU A 83 21.78 -18.55 -4.79
CA GLU A 83 22.69 -19.69 -5.06
C GLU A 83 23.53 -19.46 -6.32
N GLU A 84 22.95 -18.85 -7.35
CA GLU A 84 23.66 -18.56 -8.61
C GLU A 84 24.57 -17.30 -8.51
N ASP A 85 24.23 -16.33 -7.64
CA ASP A 85 24.98 -15.10 -7.42
C ASP A 85 25.25 -14.87 -5.91
N PRO A 86 26.26 -15.53 -5.35
CA PRO A 86 26.62 -15.36 -3.94
C PRO A 86 27.14 -13.96 -3.57
N GLU A 87 27.57 -13.16 -4.55
CA GLU A 87 27.95 -11.78 -4.31
C GLU A 87 26.71 -10.92 -4.04
N LEU A 88 25.71 -11.04 -4.88
CA LEU A 88 24.43 -10.36 -4.68
C LEU A 88 23.74 -10.81 -3.36
N GLU A 89 23.82 -12.10 -3.04
CA GLU A 89 23.29 -12.63 -1.77
C GLU A 89 23.94 -11.96 -0.57
N ARG A 90 25.27 -11.83 -0.56
CA ARG A 90 26.00 -11.16 0.54
C ARG A 90 25.64 -9.68 0.64
N ALA A 91 25.49 -9.00 -0.48
CA ALA A 91 25.09 -7.60 -0.54
C ALA A 91 23.67 -7.40 0.00
N ASP A 92 22.71 -8.24 -0.42
CA ASP A 92 21.33 -8.19 0.04
C ASP A 92 21.21 -8.56 1.53
N ARG A 93 21.97 -9.54 1.99
CA ARG A 93 22.06 -9.88 3.42
C ARG A 93 22.56 -8.69 4.25
N ARG A 94 23.60 -8.00 3.76
CA ARG A 94 24.10 -6.79 4.40
C ARG A 94 23.06 -5.68 4.45
N ARG A 95 22.38 -5.43 3.33
CA ARG A 95 21.26 -4.47 3.27
C ARG A 95 20.21 -4.78 4.33
N ARG A 96 19.74 -6.04 4.40
CA ARG A 96 18.73 -6.47 5.38
C ARG A 96 19.19 -6.30 6.83
N GLN A 97 20.47 -6.53 7.13
CA GLN A 97 21.04 -6.27 8.46
C GLN A 97 20.98 -4.78 8.82
N VAL A 98 21.36 -3.89 7.88
CA VAL A 98 21.27 -2.44 8.07
C VAL A 98 19.83 -2.00 8.31
N LEU A 99 18.89 -2.48 7.49
CA LEU A 99 17.47 -2.16 7.66
C LEU A 99 16.90 -2.65 9.01
N THR A 100 17.34 -3.82 9.47
CA THR A 100 16.94 -4.36 10.79
C THR A 100 17.45 -3.46 11.91
N GLU A 101 18.73 -3.09 11.90
CA GLU A 101 19.31 -2.19 12.89
C GLU A 101 18.62 -0.81 12.89
N MET A 102 18.33 -0.27 11.70
CA MET A 102 17.61 1.00 11.57
C MET A 102 16.21 0.91 12.18
N GLN A 103 15.50 -0.21 11.97
CA GLN A 103 14.19 -0.45 12.55
C GLN A 103 14.25 -0.51 14.08
N GLU A 104 15.24 -1.21 14.65
CA GLU A 104 15.45 -1.31 16.08
C GLU A 104 15.72 0.07 16.70
N LEU A 105 16.60 0.87 16.11
CA LEU A 105 16.93 2.22 16.59
C LEU A 105 15.74 3.19 16.47
N TYR A 106 15.00 3.11 15.36
CA TYR A 106 13.76 3.86 15.16
C TYR A 106 12.73 3.53 16.24
N LEU A 107 12.53 2.24 16.56
CA LEU A 107 11.59 1.81 17.61
C LEU A 107 11.93 2.36 18.98
N ILE A 108 13.21 2.46 19.35
CA ILE A 108 13.64 3.08 20.62
C ILE A 108 13.18 4.54 20.67
N GLY A 109 13.39 5.30 19.60
CA GLY A 109 12.96 6.69 19.50
C GLY A 109 11.43 6.83 19.52
N LEU A 110 10.74 6.00 18.75
CA LEU A 110 9.29 5.98 18.65
C LEU A 110 8.62 5.69 20.01
N GLN A 111 9.10 4.68 20.73
CA GLN A 111 8.59 4.34 22.07
C GLN A 111 8.66 5.53 23.02
N LYS A 112 9.79 6.26 23.04
CA LYS A 112 9.96 7.45 23.88
C LYS A 112 9.05 8.60 23.47
N ALA A 113 8.84 8.80 22.18
CA ALA A 113 7.93 9.83 21.68
C ALA A 113 6.46 9.50 22.03
N VAL A 114 6.03 8.24 21.88
CA VAL A 114 4.69 7.78 22.28
C VAL A 114 4.48 7.86 23.79
N GLU A 115 5.49 7.48 24.58
CA GLU A 115 5.46 7.66 26.04
C GLU A 115 5.29 9.13 26.43
N ALA A 116 6.04 10.04 25.79
CA ALA A 116 5.90 11.48 26.00
C ALA A 116 4.49 11.98 25.65
N CYS A 117 3.92 11.53 24.52
CA CYS A 117 2.57 11.85 24.11
C CYS A 117 1.53 11.41 25.15
N THR A 118 1.65 10.19 25.67
CA THR A 118 0.77 9.66 26.73
C THR A 118 0.86 10.49 28.00
N ARG A 119 2.07 10.87 28.40
CA ARG A 119 2.27 11.72 29.60
C ARG A 119 1.70 13.13 29.44
N ILE A 120 1.87 13.73 28.26
CA ILE A 120 1.29 15.07 27.97
C ILE A 120 -0.24 14.99 28.01
N ARG A 121 -0.86 13.98 27.40
CA ARG A 121 -2.31 13.79 27.42
C ARG A 121 -2.86 13.58 28.84
N GLY A 122 -2.16 12.83 29.66
CA GLY A 122 -2.54 12.58 31.05
C GLY A 122 -2.28 13.76 32.00
N HIS A 123 -1.62 14.85 31.54
CA HIS A 123 -1.36 16.03 32.35
C HIS A 123 -2.63 16.84 32.55
N GLN A 124 -2.90 17.25 33.81
CA GLN A 124 -4.02 18.15 34.10
C GLN A 124 -3.68 19.59 33.68
N PRO A 125 -4.32 20.12 32.64
CA PRO A 125 -3.95 21.42 32.12
C PRO A 125 -4.46 22.57 32.99
N ARG A 126 -3.65 23.59 33.13
CA ARG A 126 -4.08 24.92 33.65
C ARG A 126 -4.73 25.74 32.54
N ASP A 127 -4.32 25.52 31.30
CA ASP A 127 -4.86 26.13 30.09
C ASP A 127 -5.07 25.06 29.03
N ALA A 128 -6.32 24.88 28.63
CA ALA A 128 -6.71 23.84 27.64
C ALA A 128 -6.16 24.09 26.23
N ARG A 129 -5.88 25.37 25.87
CA ARG A 129 -5.29 25.71 24.57
C ARG A 129 -3.82 25.29 24.54
N VAL A 130 -3.06 25.62 25.58
CA VAL A 130 -1.64 25.23 25.70
C VAL A 130 -1.50 23.70 25.68
N HIS A 131 -2.38 23.01 26.39
CA HIS A 131 -2.39 21.53 26.38
C HIS A 131 -2.66 20.93 24.99
N ARG A 132 -3.65 21.46 24.25
CA ARG A 132 -3.89 21.00 22.86
C ARG A 132 -2.68 21.22 21.97
N MET A 133 -2.04 22.40 22.03
CA MET A 133 -0.82 22.67 21.26
C MET A 133 0.29 21.68 21.59
N ALA A 134 0.53 21.38 22.87
CA ALA A 134 1.54 20.41 23.27
C ALA A 134 1.24 18.97 22.77
N VAL A 135 -0.04 18.56 22.71
CA VAL A 135 -0.44 17.27 22.14
C VAL A 135 -0.23 17.26 20.63
N GLU A 136 -0.59 18.34 19.93
CA GLU A 136 -0.38 18.48 18.47
C GLU A 136 1.12 18.45 18.14
N ASP A 137 1.95 19.17 18.86
CA ASP A 137 3.41 19.22 18.67
C ASP A 137 4.03 17.82 18.81
N VAL A 138 3.68 17.06 19.85
CA VAL A 138 4.27 15.72 20.05
C VAL A 138 3.77 14.71 19.00
N LEU A 139 2.53 14.84 18.54
CA LEU A 139 2.01 14.01 17.46
C LEU A 139 2.74 14.29 16.13
N GLU A 140 3.07 15.55 15.86
CA GLU A 140 3.84 15.91 14.67
C GLU A 140 5.28 15.41 14.77
N ILE A 141 5.93 15.48 15.95
CA ILE A 141 7.25 14.88 16.18
C ILE A 141 7.24 13.37 15.88
N ILE A 142 6.20 12.64 16.31
CA ILE A 142 6.07 11.21 16.02
C ILE A 142 5.94 10.99 14.51
N ARG A 143 5.13 11.78 13.81
CA ARG A 143 4.94 11.68 12.37
C ARG A 143 6.22 11.99 11.60
N GLU A 144 6.96 13.03 11.97
CA GLU A 144 8.26 13.33 11.40
C GLU A 144 9.28 12.20 11.60
N LEU A 145 9.24 11.53 12.75
CA LEU A 145 10.10 10.36 13.00
C LEU A 145 9.80 9.22 12.05
N ASP A 146 8.50 8.95 11.80
CA ASP A 146 8.03 7.95 10.83
C ASP A 146 8.50 8.31 9.40
N GLU A 147 8.30 9.56 8.97
CA GLU A 147 8.69 10.00 7.63
C GLU A 147 10.21 9.90 7.40
N ARG A 148 11.00 10.33 8.39
CA ARG A 148 12.47 10.21 8.30
C ARG A 148 12.94 8.76 8.28
N HIS A 149 12.27 7.87 9.02
CA HIS A 149 12.59 6.46 8.98
C HIS A 149 12.37 5.89 7.58
N VAL A 150 11.20 6.12 6.98
CA VAL A 150 10.88 5.64 5.64
C VAL A 150 11.82 6.22 4.60
N GLN A 151 12.14 7.52 4.67
CA GLN A 151 13.10 8.14 3.77
C GLN A 151 14.46 7.42 3.83
N ARG A 152 14.99 7.15 5.02
CA ARG A 152 16.28 6.45 5.18
C ARG A 152 16.22 5.01 4.70
N VAL A 153 15.10 4.31 4.91
CA VAL A 153 14.88 2.97 4.33
C VAL A 153 14.94 3.04 2.80
N GLY A 154 14.31 4.07 2.21
CA GLY A 154 14.40 4.34 0.76
C GLY A 154 15.84 4.54 0.31
N GLU A 155 16.59 5.42 0.97
CA GLU A 155 18.00 5.71 0.66
C GLU A 155 18.88 4.45 0.68
N VAL A 156 18.71 3.57 1.68
CA VAL A 156 19.47 2.29 1.75
C VAL A 156 19.09 1.35 0.60
N ASN A 157 17.81 1.30 0.22
CA ASN A 157 17.38 0.50 -0.92
C ASN A 157 17.91 1.08 -2.25
N GLU A 158 17.84 2.38 -2.46
CA GLU A 158 18.35 3.06 -3.64
C GLU A 158 19.86 2.85 -3.78
N GLU A 159 20.63 3.00 -2.69
CA GLU A 159 22.07 2.72 -2.67
C GLU A 159 22.39 1.27 -3.07
N PHE A 160 21.61 0.30 -2.55
CA PHE A 160 21.76 -1.11 -2.91
C PHE A 160 21.53 -1.35 -4.40
N PHE A 161 20.45 -0.82 -4.97
CA PHE A 161 20.12 -0.99 -6.39
C PHE A 161 21.11 -0.26 -7.30
N ALA A 162 21.62 0.91 -6.89
CA ALA A 162 22.61 1.66 -7.62
C ALA A 162 24.01 1.02 -7.59
N THR A 163 24.40 0.43 -6.45
CA THR A 163 25.75 -0.12 -6.25
C THR A 163 25.90 -1.54 -6.78
N HIS A 164 24.89 -2.38 -6.56
CA HIS A 164 24.96 -3.81 -6.90
C HIS A 164 24.23 -4.17 -8.18
N GLU A 165 23.46 -3.24 -8.74
CA GLU A 165 22.76 -3.33 -10.02
C GLU A 165 22.05 -4.67 -10.26
N PRO A 166 21.21 -5.16 -9.30
CA PRO A 166 20.55 -6.46 -9.45
C PRO A 166 19.73 -6.56 -10.75
N GLN A 167 19.22 -5.43 -11.26
CA GLN A 167 18.48 -5.37 -12.52
C GLN A 167 19.31 -5.73 -13.77
N HIS A 168 20.65 -5.74 -13.67
CA HIS A 168 21.58 -6.09 -14.75
C HIS A 168 22.25 -7.46 -14.55
N ARG A 169 21.95 -8.17 -13.46
CA ARG A 169 22.54 -9.48 -13.17
C ARG A 169 21.73 -10.60 -13.83
N ASP A 170 22.38 -11.47 -14.57
CA ASP A 170 21.73 -12.50 -15.38
C ASP A 170 20.66 -13.33 -14.64
N PRO A 171 20.88 -13.83 -13.40
CA PRO A 171 19.86 -14.60 -12.69
C PRO A 171 18.60 -13.77 -12.39
N VAL A 172 18.77 -12.49 -12.05
CA VAL A 172 17.66 -11.57 -11.76
C VAL A 172 16.91 -11.24 -13.05
N VAL A 173 17.64 -10.93 -14.12
CA VAL A 173 17.05 -10.62 -15.44
C VAL A 173 16.20 -11.77 -15.94
N ARG A 174 16.74 -13.02 -15.90
CA ARG A 174 15.96 -14.23 -16.26
C ARG A 174 14.71 -14.38 -15.39
N GLY A 175 14.88 -14.27 -14.05
CA GLY A 175 13.78 -14.39 -13.12
C GLY A 175 12.67 -13.35 -13.35
N ARG A 176 13.03 -12.08 -13.59
CA ARG A 176 12.07 -11.01 -13.94
C ARG A 176 11.33 -11.30 -15.24
N HIS A 177 12.06 -11.72 -16.26
CA HIS A 177 11.46 -12.07 -17.56
C HIS A 177 10.46 -13.23 -17.43
N GLU A 178 10.82 -14.32 -16.73
CA GLU A 178 9.95 -15.45 -16.51
C GLU A 178 8.69 -15.08 -15.70
N VAL A 179 8.86 -14.30 -14.62
CA VAL A 179 7.75 -13.82 -13.80
C VAL A 179 6.83 -12.91 -14.62
N GLY A 180 7.38 -11.97 -15.37
CA GLY A 180 6.62 -11.09 -16.25
C GLY A 180 5.82 -11.87 -17.30
N HIS A 181 6.42 -12.90 -17.90
CA HIS A 181 5.73 -13.78 -18.85
C HIS A 181 4.57 -14.54 -18.20
N LEU A 182 4.80 -15.16 -17.02
CA LEU A 182 3.77 -15.90 -16.29
C LEU A 182 2.59 -15.00 -15.89
N VAL A 183 2.88 -13.78 -15.40
CA VAL A 183 1.84 -12.80 -15.09
C VAL A 183 1.09 -12.38 -16.37
N GLY A 184 1.82 -12.20 -17.47
CA GLY A 184 1.24 -11.83 -18.77
C GLY A 184 0.22 -12.84 -19.31
N GLU A 185 0.34 -14.11 -18.94
CA GLU A 185 -0.60 -15.17 -19.31
C GLU A 185 -1.83 -15.28 -18.40
N CYS A 186 -1.91 -14.47 -17.33
CA CYS A 186 -2.95 -14.53 -16.32
C CYS A 186 -3.92 -13.37 -16.44
N GLU A 187 -5.20 -13.63 -16.18
CA GLU A 187 -6.30 -12.65 -16.25
C GLU A 187 -6.47 -11.89 -14.92
N ALA A 188 -5.95 -12.44 -13.81
CA ALA A 188 -6.00 -11.82 -12.50
C ALA A 188 -4.75 -12.17 -11.67
N VAL A 189 -4.50 -11.42 -10.62
CA VAL A 189 -3.41 -11.67 -9.67
C VAL A 189 -3.96 -11.75 -8.24
N VAL A 190 -3.50 -12.74 -7.50
CA VAL A 190 -3.82 -12.96 -6.08
C VAL A 190 -2.55 -12.84 -5.26
N ILE A 191 -2.54 -11.95 -4.25
CA ILE A 191 -1.40 -11.71 -3.36
C ILE A 191 -1.77 -12.13 -1.95
N ALA A 192 -1.21 -13.24 -1.50
CA ALA A 192 -1.49 -13.82 -0.19
C ALA A 192 -0.80 -13.04 0.94
N GLY A 193 -1.31 -13.26 2.15
CA GLY A 193 -0.66 -12.81 3.38
C GLY A 193 0.65 -13.55 3.68
N GLY A 194 1.15 -13.40 4.90
CA GLY A 194 2.38 -14.01 5.38
C GLY A 194 3.35 -13.00 5.98
N HIS A 195 4.65 -13.18 5.81
CA HIS A 195 5.68 -12.28 6.31
C HIS A 195 5.86 -11.09 5.35
N VAL A 196 5.40 -9.90 5.75
CA VAL A 196 5.34 -8.72 4.88
C VAL A 196 6.72 -8.26 4.39
N GLY A 197 7.75 -8.27 5.23
CA GLY A 197 9.10 -7.84 4.83
C GLY A 197 9.73 -8.77 3.78
N VAL A 198 9.46 -10.07 3.85
CA VAL A 198 9.90 -11.04 2.84
C VAL A 198 9.12 -10.82 1.54
N LEU A 199 7.81 -10.65 1.65
CA LEU A 199 6.96 -10.38 0.50
C LEU A 199 7.42 -9.12 -0.24
N LEU A 200 7.59 -7.99 0.46
CA LEU A 200 8.10 -6.74 -0.12
C LEU A 200 9.48 -6.92 -0.76
N GLY A 201 10.41 -7.59 -0.07
CA GLY A 201 11.74 -7.85 -0.61
C GLY A 201 11.71 -8.60 -1.94
N THR A 202 10.83 -9.61 -2.08
CA THR A 202 10.66 -10.33 -3.34
C THR A 202 9.96 -9.48 -4.41
N LEU A 203 8.89 -8.76 -4.04
CA LEU A 203 8.17 -7.90 -4.97
C LEU A 203 9.06 -6.82 -5.58
N HIS A 204 9.95 -6.21 -4.78
CA HIS A 204 10.93 -5.23 -5.28
C HIS A 204 12.04 -5.87 -6.10
N MET A 205 12.59 -7.03 -5.68
CA MET A 205 13.66 -7.70 -6.44
C MET A 205 13.18 -8.10 -7.84
N PHE A 206 11.96 -8.60 -7.94
CA PHE A 206 11.35 -8.97 -9.22
C PHE A 206 10.68 -7.80 -9.95
N ASP A 207 10.72 -6.58 -9.37
CA ASP A 207 10.16 -5.35 -9.97
C ASP A 207 8.70 -5.53 -10.39
N LEU A 208 7.85 -5.97 -9.47
CA LEU A 208 6.46 -6.35 -9.77
C LEU A 208 5.54 -5.14 -10.01
N ALA A 209 5.86 -3.95 -9.53
CA ALA A 209 4.98 -2.79 -9.69
C ALA A 209 4.65 -2.49 -11.17
N PRO A 210 5.63 -2.35 -12.10
CA PRO A 210 5.34 -2.12 -13.52
C PRO A 210 4.76 -3.34 -14.24
N VAL A 211 4.87 -4.55 -13.67
CA VAL A 211 4.23 -5.77 -14.21
C VAL A 211 2.73 -5.82 -13.89
N LEU A 212 2.33 -5.21 -12.76
CA LEU A 212 0.96 -5.23 -12.26
C LEU A 212 0.15 -3.99 -12.63
N ALA A 213 0.82 -2.86 -12.88
CA ALA A 213 0.17 -1.58 -13.10
C ALA A 213 0.96 -0.65 -14.01
N THR A 214 0.23 0.19 -14.73
CA THR A 214 0.78 1.27 -15.54
C THR A 214 0.67 2.59 -14.79
N ALA A 215 1.72 3.41 -14.85
CA ALA A 215 1.69 4.78 -14.33
C ALA A 215 0.85 5.67 -15.26
N VAL A 216 -0.21 6.27 -14.72
CA VAL A 216 -1.11 7.16 -15.46
C VAL A 216 -1.18 8.52 -14.79
N PRO A 217 -1.46 9.63 -15.54
CA PRO A 217 -1.63 10.94 -14.95
C PRO A 217 -2.74 10.99 -13.89
N ASP A 218 -2.50 11.73 -12.81
CA ASP A 218 -3.50 11.91 -11.77
C ASP A 218 -4.54 12.96 -12.22
N PRO A 219 -5.82 12.61 -12.32
CA PRO A 219 -6.84 13.57 -12.70
C PRO A 219 -7.04 14.71 -11.69
N ARG A 220 -6.55 14.55 -10.44
CA ARG A 220 -6.66 15.54 -9.36
C ARG A 220 -5.38 16.34 -9.12
N ASP A 221 -4.26 15.90 -9.67
CA ASP A 221 -2.97 16.57 -9.62
C ASP A 221 -2.32 16.54 -11.01
N PRO A 222 -2.32 17.64 -11.75
CA PRO A 222 -1.78 17.70 -13.12
C PRO A 222 -0.29 17.35 -13.23
N ARG A 223 0.44 17.33 -12.11
CA ARG A 223 1.86 16.97 -12.07
C ARG A 223 2.08 15.57 -11.47
N GLY A 224 1.02 14.98 -10.95
CA GLY A 224 1.04 13.67 -10.29
C GLY A 224 0.80 12.52 -11.27
N VAL A 225 1.31 11.37 -10.89
CA VAL A 225 1.00 10.09 -11.53
C VAL A 225 0.48 9.11 -10.47
N HIS A 226 -0.32 8.15 -10.90
CA HIS A 226 -0.74 7.07 -10.03
C HIS A 226 -0.70 5.73 -10.77
N ALA A 227 -0.62 4.65 -10.02
CA ALA A 227 -0.71 3.30 -10.56
C ALA A 227 -2.16 2.97 -10.94
N ARG A 228 -2.36 2.48 -12.15
CA ARG A 228 -3.61 1.86 -12.59
C ARG A 228 -3.31 0.42 -12.91
N VAL A 229 -3.93 -0.51 -12.18
CA VAL A 229 -3.72 -1.94 -12.41
C VAL A 229 -4.23 -2.36 -13.78
N ASP A 230 -3.45 -3.19 -14.46
CA ASP A 230 -3.74 -3.65 -15.81
C ASP A 230 -4.62 -4.91 -15.82
N ARG A 231 -4.90 -5.47 -14.65
CA ARG A 231 -5.78 -6.62 -14.39
C ARG A 231 -6.31 -6.59 -12.97
N PRO A 232 -7.40 -7.31 -12.64
CA PRO A 232 -7.87 -7.43 -11.27
C PRO A 232 -6.80 -7.97 -10.34
N VAL A 233 -6.66 -7.32 -9.17
CA VAL A 233 -5.73 -7.73 -8.10
C VAL A 233 -6.53 -7.98 -6.83
N LEU A 234 -6.41 -9.17 -6.26
CA LEU A 234 -6.95 -9.52 -4.95
C LEU A 234 -5.80 -9.65 -3.97
N ALA A 235 -5.93 -9.03 -2.78
CA ALA A 235 -4.86 -9.10 -1.79
C ALA A 235 -5.42 -9.16 -0.37
N TRP A 236 -4.77 -9.93 0.52
CA TRP A 236 -5.13 -10.00 1.94
C TRP A 236 -3.92 -10.10 2.86
N GLY A 237 -4.13 -9.76 4.13
CA GLY A 237 -3.08 -9.81 5.15
C GLY A 237 -1.85 -8.98 4.74
N ALA A 238 -0.67 -9.59 4.79
CA ALA A 238 0.57 -8.94 4.34
C ALA A 238 0.52 -8.52 2.85
N GLY A 239 -0.21 -9.25 2.00
CA GLY A 239 -0.43 -8.88 0.60
C GLY A 239 -1.17 -7.55 0.47
N ALA A 240 -2.25 -7.36 1.25
CA ALA A 240 -2.99 -6.11 1.28
C ALA A 240 -2.11 -4.94 1.79
N MET A 241 -1.23 -5.19 2.76
CA MET A 241 -0.28 -4.18 3.24
C MET A 241 0.78 -3.84 2.18
N ALA A 242 1.35 -4.86 1.54
CA ALA A 242 2.46 -4.70 0.60
C ALA A 242 2.12 -3.88 -0.64
N ILE A 243 0.86 -3.87 -1.08
CA ILE A 243 0.44 -3.11 -2.27
C ILE A 243 0.02 -1.66 -1.97
N THR A 244 -0.05 -1.27 -0.69
CA THR A 244 -0.34 0.13 -0.31
C THR A 244 0.88 1.03 -0.48
N GLU A 245 0.69 2.34 -0.27
CA GLU A 245 1.79 3.30 -0.30
C GLU A 245 2.72 3.17 0.92
N ARG A 246 2.20 2.73 2.06
CA ARG A 246 2.94 2.61 3.31
C ARG A 246 2.55 1.37 4.10
N VAL A 247 3.53 0.67 4.62
CA VAL A 247 3.35 -0.51 5.46
C VAL A 247 3.56 -0.16 6.92
N VAL A 248 2.53 -0.41 7.72
CA VAL A 248 2.53 -0.22 9.18
C VAL A 248 2.35 -1.57 9.85
N LEU A 249 3.29 -1.94 10.72
CA LEU A 249 3.18 -3.11 11.58
C LEU A 249 2.50 -2.70 12.90
N PHE A 250 1.54 -3.48 13.34
CA PHE A 250 0.77 -3.18 14.53
C PHE A 250 0.40 -4.48 15.25
N TYR A 251 1.07 -4.69 16.37
CA TYR A 251 0.85 -5.87 17.23
C TYR A 251 0.86 -5.42 18.67
N ASP A 252 -0.31 -5.43 19.32
CA ASP A 252 -0.41 -5.02 20.72
C ASP A 252 0.29 -6.00 21.65
N ASP A 253 0.33 -7.27 21.25
CA ASP A 253 1.00 -8.36 21.98
C ASP A 253 2.46 -8.56 21.55
N SER A 254 3.05 -7.59 20.83
CA SER A 254 4.46 -7.66 20.45
C SER A 254 5.37 -7.66 21.69
N VAL A 255 6.30 -8.62 21.75
CA VAL A 255 7.28 -8.73 22.84
C VAL A 255 8.29 -7.57 22.79
N VAL A 256 8.58 -7.04 21.60
CA VAL A 256 9.64 -6.03 21.38
C VAL A 256 9.12 -4.60 21.66
N ALA A 257 7.92 -4.29 21.18
CA ALA A 257 7.32 -2.96 21.34
C ALA A 257 5.80 -3.10 21.55
N PRO A 258 5.35 -3.58 22.71
CA PRO A 258 3.94 -3.78 22.95
C PRO A 258 3.20 -2.44 22.85
N GLY A 259 2.13 -2.44 22.09
CA GLY A 259 1.27 -1.29 22.01
C GLY A 259 1.72 -0.15 21.11
N VAL A 260 2.81 -0.28 20.36
CA VAL A 260 3.30 0.74 19.44
C VAL A 260 3.23 0.22 18.01
N ALA A 261 2.36 0.81 17.19
CA ALA A 261 2.39 0.56 15.75
C ALA A 261 3.67 1.17 15.16
N GLU A 262 4.38 0.43 14.34
CA GLU A 262 5.63 0.85 13.72
C GLU A 262 5.48 0.98 12.20
N VAL A 263 6.06 2.02 11.61
CA VAL A 263 6.17 2.13 10.16
C VAL A 263 7.36 1.28 9.72
N LEU A 264 7.14 0.38 8.76
CA LEU A 264 8.18 -0.51 8.26
C LEU A 264 8.92 0.14 7.08
N MET A 265 8.20 0.41 6.01
CA MET A 265 8.71 0.98 4.76
C MET A 265 7.53 1.34 3.84
N ASP A 266 7.82 1.93 2.70
CA ASP A 266 6.82 2.08 1.65
C ASP A 266 6.51 0.72 0.98
N GLY A 267 5.26 0.55 0.56
CA GLY A 267 4.83 -0.60 -0.22
C GLY A 267 4.99 -0.36 -1.72
N LEU A 268 4.30 -1.16 -2.55
CA LEU A 268 4.35 -1.02 -4.01
C LEU A 268 3.62 0.22 -4.56
N GLY A 269 2.81 0.90 -3.76
CA GLY A 269 2.07 2.08 -4.20
C GLY A 269 1.01 1.80 -5.26
N LEU A 270 0.44 0.59 -5.31
CA LEU A 270 -0.65 0.26 -6.24
C LEU A 270 -1.99 0.85 -5.80
N THR A 271 -2.12 1.22 -4.53
CA THR A 271 -3.31 1.87 -3.96
C THR A 271 -3.00 3.32 -3.60
N ARG A 272 -4.04 4.13 -3.34
CA ARG A 272 -3.87 5.56 -3.07
C ARG A 272 -4.55 5.99 -1.78
N GLY A 273 -3.79 6.72 -0.98
CA GLY A 273 -4.30 7.41 0.21
C GLY A 273 -4.85 6.48 1.27
N LEU A 274 -4.32 5.26 1.39
CA LEU A 274 -4.73 4.31 2.42
C LEU A 274 -3.54 3.54 3.02
N VAL A 275 -3.72 3.12 4.27
CA VAL A 275 -2.91 2.15 4.98
C VAL A 275 -3.81 0.98 5.34
N ALA A 276 -3.47 -0.23 4.92
CA ALA A 276 -4.23 -1.43 5.24
C ALA A 276 -3.85 -1.97 6.62
N LEU A 277 -4.84 -2.26 7.44
CA LEU A 277 -4.70 -2.79 8.80
C LEU A 277 -5.43 -4.15 8.93
N PRO A 278 -4.82 -5.27 8.47
CA PRO A 278 -5.42 -6.59 8.51
C PRO A 278 -5.59 -7.11 9.95
N SER A 279 -6.76 -7.65 10.29
CA SER A 279 -7.14 -8.10 11.65
C SER A 279 -7.03 -6.97 12.68
N ALA A 280 -7.48 -5.78 12.33
CA ALA A 280 -7.34 -4.60 13.19
C ALA A 280 -8.00 -4.80 14.55
N THR A 281 -9.20 -5.39 14.58
CA THR A 281 -9.95 -5.63 15.83
C THR A 281 -9.31 -6.67 16.75
N ASP A 282 -8.52 -7.62 16.19
CA ASP A 282 -7.83 -8.64 16.97
C ASP A 282 -6.46 -8.16 17.46
N ARG A 283 -5.86 -7.18 16.76
CA ARG A 283 -4.45 -6.78 16.95
C ARG A 283 -4.26 -5.42 17.59
N LEU A 284 -5.31 -4.61 17.62
CA LEU A 284 -5.30 -3.26 18.19
C LEU A 284 -6.29 -3.18 19.35
N ASP A 285 -5.91 -2.52 20.43
CA ASP A 285 -6.88 -2.08 21.42
C ASP A 285 -7.70 -0.91 20.87
N ILE A 286 -8.70 -1.24 20.03
CA ILE A 286 -9.60 -0.25 19.41
C ILE A 286 -10.46 0.50 20.43
N LYS A 287 -10.48 0.05 21.71
CA LYS A 287 -11.21 0.71 22.79
C LYS A 287 -10.40 1.82 23.46
N ASP A 288 -9.09 1.87 23.22
CA ASP A 288 -8.26 2.98 23.64
C ASP A 288 -8.31 4.13 22.61
N PRO A 289 -9.10 5.18 22.85
CA PRO A 289 -9.29 6.27 21.89
C PRO A 289 -8.03 7.09 21.67
N ASP A 290 -7.17 7.21 22.67
CA ASP A 290 -5.94 8.00 22.57
C ASP A 290 -4.89 7.30 21.73
N ARG A 291 -4.81 5.98 21.87
CA ARG A 291 -3.99 5.13 21.04
C ARG A 291 -4.45 5.14 19.59
N MET A 292 -5.73 4.92 19.35
CA MET A 292 -6.30 4.91 18.00
C MET A 292 -6.18 6.29 17.33
N ARG A 293 -6.35 7.38 18.07
CA ARG A 293 -6.11 8.75 17.58
C ARG A 293 -4.64 8.97 17.20
N THR A 294 -3.71 8.44 17.98
CA THR A 294 -2.27 8.50 17.65
C THR A 294 -1.99 7.73 16.36
N LEU A 295 -2.50 6.51 16.21
CA LEU A 295 -2.34 5.70 15.01
C LEU A 295 -2.90 6.40 13.76
N THR A 296 -4.14 6.89 13.83
CA THR A 296 -4.77 7.57 12.69
C THR A 296 -4.08 8.87 12.33
N HIS A 297 -3.56 9.61 13.30
CA HIS A 297 -2.76 10.81 13.04
C HIS A 297 -1.47 10.48 12.27
N ARG A 298 -0.78 9.42 12.64
CA ARG A 298 0.44 8.94 11.98
C ARG A 298 0.19 8.42 10.57
N CYS A 299 -1.00 7.87 10.30
CA CYS A 299 -1.36 7.45 8.94
C CYS A 299 -1.57 8.63 7.97
N ARG A 300 -1.87 9.84 8.46
CA ARG A 300 -2.20 11.01 7.60
C ARG A 300 -1.11 11.30 6.57
N PRO A 301 -1.50 11.74 5.35
CA PRO A 301 -2.86 12.02 4.87
C PRO A 301 -3.64 10.76 4.46
N ARG A 302 -3.09 9.57 4.62
CA ARG A 302 -3.68 8.30 4.26
C ARG A 302 -4.76 7.89 5.27
N VAL A 303 -5.75 7.18 4.78
CA VAL A 303 -6.85 6.64 5.60
C VAL A 303 -6.43 5.30 6.20
N ALA A 304 -6.66 5.10 7.49
CA ALA A 304 -6.44 3.82 8.17
C ALA A 304 -7.64 2.89 7.91
N LEU A 305 -7.42 1.87 7.07
CA LEU A 305 -8.46 0.93 6.62
C LEU A 305 -8.36 -0.39 7.40
N PRO A 306 -9.27 -0.65 8.37
CA PRO A 306 -9.36 -1.97 9.00
C PRO A 306 -9.85 -3.01 7.99
N LEU A 307 -9.22 -4.18 8.01
CA LEU A 307 -9.59 -5.34 7.22
C LEU A 307 -9.70 -6.55 8.15
N ASP A 308 -10.86 -6.71 8.77
CA ASP A 308 -11.14 -7.80 9.70
C ASP A 308 -11.67 -9.05 8.97
N PRO A 309 -11.76 -10.23 9.63
CA PRO A 309 -12.32 -11.42 9.02
C PRO A 309 -13.70 -11.15 8.39
N GLY A 310 -13.85 -11.52 7.12
CA GLY A 310 -15.06 -11.28 6.33
C GLY A 310 -15.14 -9.92 5.65
N ASP A 311 -14.24 -8.98 5.93
CA ASP A 311 -14.20 -7.70 5.22
C ASP A 311 -13.74 -7.88 3.78
N ARG A 312 -14.40 -7.12 2.89
CA ARG A 312 -14.07 -7.00 1.48
C ARG A 312 -14.24 -5.55 1.04
N VAL A 313 -13.21 -4.98 0.48
CA VAL A 313 -13.21 -3.61 -0.04
C VAL A 313 -12.66 -3.61 -1.47
N THR A 314 -13.52 -3.38 -2.45
CA THR A 314 -13.08 -3.15 -3.83
C THR A 314 -12.84 -1.65 -3.99
N LEU A 315 -11.60 -1.28 -4.28
CA LEU A 315 -11.18 0.11 -4.44
C LEU A 315 -11.78 0.73 -5.72
N THR A 316 -11.79 2.05 -5.78
CA THR A 316 -12.15 2.79 -6.99
C THR A 316 -11.12 2.54 -8.10
N ALA A 317 -11.46 2.88 -9.34
CA ALA A 317 -10.56 2.70 -10.50
C ALA A 317 -9.22 3.43 -10.34
N ASP A 318 -9.19 4.53 -9.58
CA ASP A 318 -7.97 5.27 -9.23
C ASP A 318 -7.29 4.79 -7.94
N GLY A 319 -7.65 3.59 -7.44
CA GLY A 319 -6.99 2.92 -6.31
C GLY A 319 -7.32 3.49 -4.93
N ARG A 320 -8.42 4.25 -4.77
CA ARG A 320 -8.84 4.85 -3.50
C ARG A 320 -9.94 4.06 -2.80
N VAL A 321 -10.09 4.32 -1.52
CA VAL A 321 -11.20 3.79 -0.72
C VAL A 321 -12.52 4.37 -1.21
N PRO A 322 -13.56 3.55 -1.50
CA PRO A 322 -14.89 4.04 -1.85
C PRO A 322 -15.58 4.76 -0.69
N GLU A 323 -16.46 5.72 -1.01
CA GLU A 323 -17.31 6.36 -0.01
C GLU A 323 -18.17 5.33 0.75
N GLY A 324 -18.43 5.61 2.00
CA GLY A 324 -19.21 4.74 2.88
C GLY A 324 -18.44 3.53 3.42
N THR A 325 -17.18 3.30 3.00
CA THR A 325 -16.35 2.23 3.56
C THR A 325 -16.04 2.48 5.04
N ARG A 326 -16.00 1.42 5.84
CA ARG A 326 -15.59 1.45 7.24
C ARG A 326 -14.09 1.78 7.35
N VAL A 327 -13.76 2.83 8.11
CA VAL A 327 -12.38 3.29 8.32
C VAL A 327 -12.19 3.77 9.76
N PHE A 328 -10.96 3.93 10.21
CA PHE A 328 -10.69 4.69 11.44
C PHE A 328 -10.62 6.19 11.12
N GLY A 329 -11.49 6.96 11.78
CA GLY A 329 -11.54 8.41 11.65
C GLY A 329 -10.40 9.14 12.35
N PRO A 330 -10.30 10.46 12.16
CA PRO A 330 -9.25 11.28 12.78
C PRO A 330 -9.25 11.28 14.31
N ASP A 331 -10.39 10.97 14.91
CA ASP A 331 -10.59 10.85 16.37
C ASP A 331 -10.27 9.44 16.89
N GLY A 332 -9.86 8.52 16.01
CA GLY A 332 -9.55 7.13 16.33
C GLY A 332 -10.77 6.22 16.40
N THR A 333 -11.99 6.73 16.17
CA THR A 333 -13.21 5.90 16.16
C THR A 333 -13.46 5.30 14.77
N VAL A 334 -14.24 4.20 14.75
CA VAL A 334 -14.70 3.64 13.48
C VAL A 334 -15.76 4.56 12.89
N THR A 335 -15.56 4.96 11.64
CA THR A 335 -16.47 5.85 10.91
C THR A 335 -16.66 5.37 9.47
N ARG A 336 -17.52 6.06 8.72
CA ARG A 336 -17.69 5.86 7.28
C ARG A 336 -16.81 6.86 6.52
N TYR A 337 -16.05 6.37 5.57
CA TYR A 337 -15.21 7.22 4.73
C TYR A 337 -16.06 8.18 3.90
N ALA A 338 -15.72 9.46 3.95
CA ALA A 338 -16.24 10.49 3.05
C ALA A 338 -15.04 11.09 2.28
N ALA A 339 -15.13 11.10 0.96
CA ALA A 339 -14.07 11.68 0.15
C ALA A 339 -13.92 13.17 0.48
N PRO A 340 -12.69 13.71 0.58
CA PRO A 340 -12.50 15.16 0.74
C PRO A 340 -13.19 15.88 -0.39
N VAL A 341 -14.03 16.87 -0.05
CA VAL A 341 -14.62 17.78 -1.04
C VAL A 341 -13.47 18.51 -1.73
N ALA A 342 -13.35 18.37 -3.04
CA ALA A 342 -12.34 19.10 -3.80
C ALA A 342 -12.53 20.60 -3.53
N ALA A 343 -11.46 21.25 -3.04
CA ALA A 343 -11.50 22.70 -2.90
C ALA A 343 -11.84 23.32 -4.29
N PRO A 344 -12.76 24.29 -4.36
CA PRO A 344 -13.08 24.92 -5.62
C PRO A 344 -11.78 25.48 -6.22
N SER A 345 -11.49 25.07 -7.45
CA SER A 345 -10.36 25.61 -8.23
C SER A 345 -10.53 27.13 -8.28
N THR A 346 -9.71 27.85 -7.55
CA THR A 346 -9.56 29.28 -7.75
C THR A 346 -8.84 29.48 -9.09
N ALA A 347 -9.60 29.40 -10.18
CA ALA A 347 -9.16 29.94 -11.46
C ALA A 347 -8.90 31.42 -11.23
N ALA A 348 -7.63 31.77 -11.14
CA ALA A 348 -7.21 33.18 -11.07
C ALA A 348 -7.70 33.87 -12.34
N THR A 349 -8.79 34.63 -12.19
CA THR A 349 -9.21 35.61 -13.16
C THR A 349 -8.20 36.76 -13.11
N SER A 350 -7.11 36.64 -13.85
CA SER A 350 -6.21 37.74 -14.13
C SER A 350 -6.91 38.66 -15.14
N ALA A 351 -7.76 39.55 -14.64
CA ALA A 351 -8.15 40.72 -15.36
C ALA A 351 -6.92 41.64 -15.40
N GLY A 352 -6.20 41.64 -16.52
CA GLY A 352 -5.15 42.60 -16.82
C GLY A 352 -5.75 44.02 -16.89
N PRO A 353 -5.03 45.04 -16.40
CA PRO A 353 -5.50 46.43 -16.55
C PRO A 353 -5.44 46.84 -18.03
N SER A 354 -6.60 47.23 -18.55
CA SER A 354 -6.77 47.92 -19.82
C SER A 354 -6.04 49.29 -19.76
N THR A 355 -4.92 49.39 -20.43
CA THR A 355 -4.29 50.69 -20.72
C THR A 355 -4.92 51.25 -21.97
N THR A 356 -5.70 52.31 -21.78
CA THR A 356 -6.15 53.21 -22.84
C THR A 356 -4.98 54.11 -23.23
N PRO A 357 -4.69 54.34 -24.56
CA PRO A 357 -3.72 55.33 -24.97
C PRO A 357 -4.39 56.71 -24.92
N GLY A 358 -3.85 57.63 -24.13
CA GLY A 358 -4.19 59.03 -24.17
C GLY A 358 -3.55 59.71 -25.39
N GLU A 359 -4.37 60.45 -26.12
CA GLU A 359 -3.95 61.37 -27.14
C GLU A 359 -3.11 62.52 -26.56
N GLU A 360 -1.97 62.75 -27.15
CA GLU A 360 -1.24 64.02 -27.07
C GLU A 360 -1.84 65.03 -28.06
N ASP A 361 -2.12 66.17 -27.53
CA ASP A 361 -2.20 67.43 -28.33
C ASP A 361 -1.66 68.61 -27.53
N ALA A 362 -0.79 69.42 -28.26
CA ALA A 362 -0.19 70.68 -27.98
C ALA A 362 1.09 70.81 -27.19
#